data_2efb2124c446dbc6b0c7e38f94557d6f
#
_entry.id   2efb2124c446dbc6b0c7e38f94557d6f
#
_cell.length_a   1.000
_cell.length_b   1.000
_cell.length_c   1.000
_cell.angle_alpha   90.00
_cell.angle_beta   90.00
_cell.angle_gamma   90.00
#
_symmetry.space_group_name_H-M   'P 1'
#
loop_
_entity.id
_entity.type
_entity.pdbx_description
1 polymer ?
#
loop_
_entity_poly.entity_id
_entity_poly.type
_entity_poly.pdbx_seq_one_letter_code
_entity_poly.pdbx_strand_id
1 'polypeptide(L)'
;MKNQIQLAKAMTRISHCLIPLALAWLALPVSARATDRGNGNTSDGAFALYDLTTGYGNSAFGYDSLRFLTGGNYNTAVGYQSLDQNNGYQNTAIGYWALYYNTTGDGNTAIGATALWSNTTGSDNTANGYEALLKNTTGAANTAIGSQALWSNTTGDANTAEGYWALFSNTTGNYNTANGYFALYYNTIGSNNSATGYYALSANTIGSFNTANGMEALGFNSSGSYNTASGVDALLYNSTGNNNTATGYYALLFNTTGNNNAATGFEALFNNTTGISNTADGFSALLNNTTGVSNTALGSNALADNTSANSNTAVGNSALSSNTAGSSNIAIGESAGINLTTGSNNIDIGNKGKAGESNYIRIGTKGTHTHTLIAGISGATVAGGVGVIIDSNGHLGTVVSSERFKEAVQPMDKASEAILALNPVTFRYKHEVDPDGIPQFGLVAEQVEKVDPALVARDDQGKPFTVRYEAVNAMLLNEFLKEHRKVEALQATVAQQQSINAEQQKQIEALTASLKEQGSQIQKMSARTEMTRPAPKVVVNEP
;
A
#
# COMPACT_ATOMS: atom_id res chain seq x y z
N MET A 1 35.08 -4.67 -0.20
CA MET A 1 34.88 -4.05 1.13
C MET A 1 36.12 -4.08 2.04
N LYS A 2 36.76 -5.22 2.33
CA LYS A 2 37.96 -5.24 3.20
C LYS A 2 39.17 -4.41 2.70
N ASN A 3 39.35 -4.25 1.39
CA ASN A 3 40.50 -3.51 0.83
C ASN A 3 40.37 -1.98 0.87
N GLN A 4 39.18 -1.42 0.89
CA GLN A 4 38.96 0.03 1.00
C GLN A 4 39.13 0.53 2.44
N ILE A 5 38.72 -0.25 3.43
CA ILE A 5 38.92 0.06 4.85
C ILE A 5 40.41 0.00 5.22
N GLN A 6 41.18 -0.86 4.58
CA GLN A 6 42.65 -0.95 4.75
C GLN A 6 43.37 0.28 4.16
N LEU A 7 42.89 0.85 3.03
CA LEU A 7 43.50 2.05 2.44
C LEU A 7 43.24 3.30 3.32
N ALA A 8 42.06 3.43 3.87
CA ALA A 8 41.74 4.53 4.80
C ALA A 8 42.59 4.48 6.08
N LYS A 9 42.85 3.28 6.63
CA LYS A 9 43.74 3.09 7.79
C LYS A 9 45.22 3.31 7.49
N ALA A 10 45.69 3.10 6.24
CA ALA A 10 47.07 3.37 5.85
C ALA A 10 47.33 4.87 5.69
N MET A 11 46.38 5.64 5.17
CA MET A 11 46.53 7.11 5.03
C MET A 11 46.54 7.85 6.37
N THR A 12 45.80 7.37 7.38
CA THR A 12 45.77 8.00 8.71
C THR A 12 47.13 7.89 9.45
N ARG A 13 48.00 6.98 9.09
CA ARG A 13 49.31 6.79 9.75
C ARG A 13 50.45 7.68 9.21
N ILE A 14 50.28 8.31 8.03
CA ILE A 14 51.36 9.09 7.38
C ILE A 14 51.28 10.59 7.80
N SER A 15 50.13 11.09 8.28
CA SER A 15 49.97 12.52 8.61
C SER A 15 50.47 12.94 10.00
N HIS A 16 50.91 12.01 10.85
CA HIS A 16 51.34 12.32 12.24
C HIS A 16 52.85 12.56 12.43
N CYS A 17 53.66 12.53 11.38
CA CYS A 17 55.11 12.60 11.53
C CYS A 17 55.82 13.86 10.97
N LEU A 18 55.11 14.89 10.50
CA LEU A 18 55.76 16.07 9.87
C LEU A 18 55.41 17.44 10.51
N ILE A 19 55.08 17.52 11.78
CA ILE A 19 54.99 18.80 12.47
C ILE A 19 55.79 18.73 13.77
N PRO A 20 57.10 18.92 13.74
CA PRO A 20 57.71 19.97 14.54
C PRO A 20 59.05 20.48 13.98
N LEU A 21 59.08 21.35 13.00
CA LEU A 21 60.36 22.02 12.64
C LEU A 21 60.18 23.48 12.16
N ALA A 22 59.13 24.18 12.44
CA ALA A 22 58.95 25.55 12.05
C ALA A 22 58.81 26.57 13.20
N LEU A 23 59.20 26.18 14.43
CA LEU A 23 59.09 27.07 15.63
C LEU A 23 60.42 27.56 16.16
N ALA A 24 61.48 27.69 15.39
CA ALA A 24 62.77 28.15 15.88
C ALA A 24 63.39 29.29 15.04
N TRP A 25 62.63 30.27 14.60
CA TRP A 25 63.15 31.51 14.06
C TRP A 25 62.27 32.73 14.43
N LEU A 26 62.18 33.04 15.69
CA LEU A 26 61.59 34.29 16.16
C LEU A 26 62.31 34.76 17.44
N ALA A 27 63.47 35.29 17.28
CA ALA A 27 64.08 36.10 18.28
C ALA A 27 65.03 37.14 17.66
N LEU A 28 64.46 38.16 17.05
CA LEU A 28 65.09 39.44 16.93
C LEU A 28 64.06 40.52 17.26
N PRO A 29 64.30 41.42 18.17
CA PRO A 29 63.42 42.53 18.45
C PRO A 29 63.65 43.61 17.38
N VAL A 30 62.97 43.44 16.25
CA VAL A 30 62.71 44.62 15.42
C VAL A 30 61.42 45.18 15.96
N SER A 31 61.50 46.29 16.63
CA SER A 31 60.33 47.13 16.93
C SER A 31 59.80 47.67 15.60
N ALA A 32 59.08 46.84 14.88
CA ALA A 32 58.37 47.19 13.69
C ALA A 32 57.18 48.03 14.14
N ARG A 33 57.28 49.33 14.03
CA ARG A 33 56.12 50.21 14.10
C ARG A 33 55.34 50.00 12.82
N ALA A 34 54.07 49.58 12.95
CA ALA A 34 53.14 49.62 11.84
C ALA A 34 53.22 51.03 11.18
N THR A 35 53.52 51.07 9.90
CA THR A 35 53.67 52.33 9.18
C THR A 35 52.34 52.70 8.54
N ASP A 36 51.85 53.95 8.82
CA ASP A 36 50.76 54.55 8.06
C ASP A 36 51.30 54.88 6.65
N ARG A 37 50.76 54.21 5.61
CA ARG A 37 51.13 54.48 4.22
C ARG A 37 50.20 55.50 3.54
N GLY A 38 49.39 56.20 4.31
CA GLY A 38 48.38 57.14 3.80
C GLY A 38 47.09 56.44 3.34
N ASN A 39 46.04 57.16 3.10
CA ASN A 39 44.73 56.68 2.68
C ASN A 39 44.16 55.60 3.61
N GLY A 40 44.49 55.58 4.91
CA GLY A 40 44.09 54.59 5.87
C GLY A 40 44.75 53.22 5.70
N ASN A 41 45.84 53.09 4.97
CA ASN A 41 46.58 51.82 4.81
C ASN A 41 47.60 51.65 5.93
N THR A 42 47.68 50.47 6.50
CA THR A 42 48.63 50.10 7.54
C THR A 42 49.48 48.90 7.11
N SER A 43 50.81 48.96 7.26
CA SER A 43 51.67 47.83 6.94
C SER A 43 52.77 47.60 7.96
N ASP A 44 53.08 46.33 8.24
CA ASP A 44 54.23 45.91 9.04
C ASP A 44 54.78 44.58 8.52
N GLY A 45 56.02 44.60 8.10
CA GLY A 45 56.73 43.49 7.47
C GLY A 45 57.48 43.89 6.22
N ALA A 46 58.57 43.14 5.89
CA ALA A 46 59.34 43.42 4.67
C ALA A 46 58.46 43.20 3.45
N PHE A 47 58.45 44.16 2.53
CA PHE A 47 57.64 44.20 1.30
C PHE A 47 56.12 44.15 1.46
N ALA A 48 55.58 44.37 2.69
CA ALA A 48 54.12 44.49 2.89
C ALA A 48 53.61 45.75 2.18
N LEU A 49 52.51 45.61 1.36
CA LEU A 49 51.93 46.66 0.51
C LEU A 49 52.97 47.35 -0.41
N TYR A 50 53.93 46.59 -0.94
CA TYR A 50 55.09 47.17 -1.68
C TYR A 50 54.69 47.94 -2.95
N ASP A 51 53.82 47.35 -3.79
CA ASP A 51 53.39 47.88 -5.09
C ASP A 51 52.14 48.79 -5.02
N LEU A 52 51.67 49.15 -3.83
CA LEU A 52 50.41 49.88 -3.65
C LEU A 52 50.49 51.25 -4.30
N THR A 53 49.54 51.57 -5.20
CA THR A 53 49.45 52.86 -5.93
C THR A 53 48.23 53.67 -5.53
N THR A 54 47.02 53.12 -5.58
CA THR A 54 45.77 53.85 -5.41
C THR A 54 44.84 53.28 -4.33
N GLY A 55 45.12 52.08 -3.80
CA GLY A 55 44.28 51.41 -2.79
C GLY A 55 44.21 52.16 -1.47
N TYR A 56 43.08 51.98 -0.76
CA TYR A 56 42.86 52.58 0.55
C TYR A 56 42.23 51.58 1.55
N GLY A 57 42.43 51.84 2.84
CA GLY A 57 41.86 51.07 3.91
C GLY A 57 42.42 49.64 4.04
N ASN A 58 43.62 49.36 3.51
CA ASN A 58 44.21 48.01 3.56
C ASN A 58 45.12 47.85 4.78
N SER A 59 45.13 46.68 5.38
CA SER A 59 45.98 46.30 6.52
C SER A 59 46.82 45.07 6.16
N ALA A 60 48.16 45.18 6.19
CA ALA A 60 49.07 44.13 5.80
C ALA A 60 50.15 43.88 6.90
N PHE A 61 50.16 42.72 7.50
CA PHE A 61 51.08 42.32 8.56
C PHE A 61 51.78 41.01 8.19
N GLY A 62 53.08 41.07 7.89
CA GLY A 62 53.87 39.88 7.52
C GLY A 62 54.74 40.11 6.28
N TYR A 63 55.73 39.25 6.06
CA TYR A 63 56.59 39.26 4.90
C TYR A 63 55.78 39.05 3.61
N ASP A 64 55.94 39.93 2.58
CA ASP A 64 55.22 39.94 1.30
C ASP A 64 53.69 39.96 1.41
N SER A 65 53.10 40.38 2.53
CA SER A 65 51.64 40.47 2.64
C SER A 65 51.10 41.58 1.75
N LEU A 66 50.07 41.29 0.91
CA LEU A 66 49.51 42.22 -0.09
C LEU A 66 50.59 42.85 -0.98
N ARG A 67 51.65 42.14 -1.32
CA ARG A 67 52.83 42.70 -2.01
C ARG A 67 52.49 43.33 -3.35
N PHE A 68 51.72 42.64 -4.21
CA PHE A 68 51.39 43.05 -5.56
C PHE A 68 50.07 43.83 -5.65
N LEU A 69 49.48 44.25 -4.53
CA LEU A 69 48.28 45.08 -4.51
C LEU A 69 48.54 46.44 -5.12
N THR A 70 47.87 46.76 -6.22
CA THR A 70 47.99 48.09 -6.86
C THR A 70 46.82 49.00 -6.53
N GLY A 71 45.57 48.55 -6.58
CA GLY A 71 44.38 49.38 -6.43
C GLY A 71 43.25 48.83 -5.57
N GLY A 72 43.33 47.62 -5.03
CA GLY A 72 42.31 47.02 -4.18
C GLY A 72 42.11 47.76 -2.85
N ASN A 73 40.90 47.74 -2.31
CA ASN A 73 40.55 48.45 -1.09
C ASN A 73 40.00 47.53 0.00
N TYR A 74 40.18 47.98 1.25
CA TYR A 74 39.60 47.32 2.43
C TYR A 74 40.05 45.85 2.62
N ASN A 75 41.26 45.51 2.19
CA ASN A 75 41.81 44.16 2.38
C ASN A 75 42.57 44.07 3.71
N THR A 76 42.45 42.94 4.40
CA THR A 76 43.22 42.62 5.59
C THR A 76 44.04 41.35 5.35
N ALA A 77 45.37 41.45 5.45
CA ALA A 77 46.29 40.34 5.28
C ALA A 77 47.21 40.21 6.51
N VAL A 78 47.21 39.06 7.15
CA VAL A 78 48.05 38.74 8.31
C VAL A 78 48.75 37.39 8.09
N GLY A 79 50.05 37.42 7.85
CA GLY A 79 50.82 36.19 7.64
C GLY A 79 51.82 36.32 6.50
N TYR A 80 52.73 35.33 6.37
CA TYR A 80 53.68 35.24 5.28
C TYR A 80 52.97 35.06 3.95
N GLN A 81 53.18 36.01 3.01
CA GLN A 81 52.59 36.01 1.65
C GLN A 81 51.06 35.84 1.63
N SER A 82 50.36 36.33 2.65
CA SER A 82 48.89 36.37 2.63
C SER A 82 48.40 37.43 1.63
N LEU A 83 47.42 37.10 0.76
CA LEU A 83 46.88 37.94 -0.30
C LEU A 83 47.97 38.53 -1.23
N ASP A 84 49.07 37.82 -1.47
CA ASP A 84 50.23 38.31 -2.21
C ASP A 84 49.90 38.90 -3.60
N GLN A 85 49.08 38.16 -4.40
CA GLN A 85 48.72 38.52 -5.79
C GLN A 85 47.43 39.35 -5.92
N ASN A 86 46.85 39.84 -4.81
CA ASN A 86 45.51 40.41 -4.77
C ASN A 86 45.39 41.79 -5.44
N ASN A 87 44.33 41.97 -6.22
CA ASN A 87 43.81 43.27 -6.64
C ASN A 87 42.28 43.41 -6.39
N GLY A 88 41.66 42.45 -5.74
CA GLY A 88 40.28 42.48 -5.32
C GLY A 88 40.04 43.36 -4.08
N TYR A 89 38.77 43.44 -3.67
CA TYR A 89 38.29 44.29 -2.61
C TYR A 89 37.75 43.48 -1.44
N GLN A 90 37.82 44.06 -0.22
CA GLN A 90 37.14 43.52 0.97
C GLN A 90 37.54 42.05 1.33
N ASN A 91 38.75 41.65 0.99
CA ASN A 91 39.24 40.32 1.34
C ASN A 91 39.94 40.31 2.72
N THR A 92 39.74 39.24 3.48
CA THR A 92 40.42 39.00 4.74
C THR A 92 41.21 37.70 4.67
N ALA A 93 42.53 37.74 4.83
CA ALA A 93 43.38 36.55 4.84
C ALA A 93 44.28 36.54 6.08
N ILE A 94 44.15 35.48 6.89
CA ILE A 94 44.92 35.28 8.11
C ILE A 94 45.56 33.90 8.06
N GLY A 95 46.88 33.86 7.83
CA GLY A 95 47.61 32.60 7.75
C GLY A 95 48.74 32.63 6.71
N TYR A 96 49.63 31.63 6.79
CA TYR A 96 50.67 31.35 5.81
C TYR A 96 50.04 31.05 4.45
N TRP A 97 50.30 31.85 3.39
CA TRP A 97 49.75 31.70 2.03
C TRP A 97 48.21 31.70 1.94
N ALA A 98 47.49 32.25 2.91
CA ALA A 98 46.05 32.43 2.79
C ALA A 98 45.70 33.36 1.62
N LEU A 99 44.79 32.98 0.72
CA LEU A 99 44.38 33.69 -0.48
C LEU A 99 45.55 34.12 -1.39
N TYR A 100 46.61 33.34 -1.48
CA TYR A 100 47.85 33.71 -2.16
C TYR A 100 47.63 34.14 -3.62
N TYR A 101 46.90 33.33 -4.44
CA TYR A 101 46.68 33.60 -5.86
C TYR A 101 45.41 34.42 -6.17
N ASN A 102 44.78 35.05 -5.18
CA ASN A 102 43.61 35.88 -5.47
C ASN A 102 43.98 37.04 -6.37
N THR A 103 43.38 37.14 -7.56
CA THR A 103 43.65 38.23 -8.49
C THR A 103 42.61 39.33 -8.41
N THR A 104 41.35 38.98 -8.66
CA THR A 104 40.22 39.93 -8.68
C THR A 104 39.01 39.47 -7.87
N GLY A 105 39.10 38.36 -7.13
CA GLY A 105 38.03 37.92 -6.25
C GLY A 105 37.80 38.89 -5.09
N ASP A 106 36.53 39.19 -4.81
CA ASP A 106 36.11 40.14 -3.79
C ASP A 106 35.42 39.43 -2.62
N GLY A 107 35.43 40.06 -1.46
CA GLY A 107 34.62 39.62 -0.31
C GLY A 107 35.01 38.27 0.31
N ASN A 108 36.23 37.75 0.03
CA ASN A 108 36.63 36.46 0.53
C ASN A 108 37.24 36.56 1.96
N THR A 109 36.91 35.59 2.81
CA THR A 109 37.52 35.43 4.13
C THR A 109 38.26 34.09 4.20
N ALA A 110 39.58 34.14 4.39
CA ALA A 110 40.45 32.96 4.51
C ALA A 110 41.21 32.98 5.85
N ILE A 111 40.95 32.05 6.73
CA ILE A 111 41.62 31.90 8.03
C ILE A 111 42.24 30.52 8.12
N GLY A 112 43.54 30.43 8.11
CA GLY A 112 44.29 29.17 8.16
C GLY A 112 45.42 29.12 7.14
N ALA A 113 46.40 28.25 7.35
CA ALA A 113 47.47 28.06 6.39
C ALA A 113 46.92 27.52 5.08
N THR A 114 47.24 28.15 3.97
CA THR A 114 46.81 27.83 2.60
C THR A 114 45.29 27.76 2.39
N ALA A 115 44.49 28.40 3.24
CA ALA A 115 43.07 28.56 3.01
C ALA A 115 42.83 29.40 1.75
N LEU A 116 41.96 28.96 0.81
CA LEU A 116 41.67 29.61 -0.49
C LEU A 116 42.91 29.88 -1.35
N TRP A 117 43.97 29.08 -1.21
CA TRP A 117 45.27 29.32 -1.83
C TRP A 117 45.19 29.55 -3.33
N SER A 118 44.43 28.74 -4.08
CA SER A 118 44.32 28.80 -5.55
C SER A 118 43.25 29.78 -6.06
N ASN A 119 42.52 30.49 -5.17
CA ASN A 119 41.43 31.34 -5.61
C ASN A 119 41.95 32.42 -6.57
N THR A 120 41.29 32.62 -7.70
CA THR A 120 41.68 33.66 -8.68
C THR A 120 40.63 34.74 -8.76
N THR A 121 39.42 34.42 -9.17
CA THR A 121 38.30 35.35 -9.36
C THR A 121 37.05 35.01 -8.53
N GLY A 122 37.06 33.89 -7.79
CA GLY A 122 35.96 33.50 -6.91
C GLY A 122 35.72 34.56 -5.82
N SER A 123 34.46 34.91 -5.58
CA SER A 123 34.06 35.95 -4.64
C SER A 123 33.14 35.39 -3.54
N ASP A 124 33.04 36.13 -2.43
CA ASP A 124 32.15 35.85 -1.31
C ASP A 124 32.38 34.46 -0.66
N ASN A 125 33.60 33.94 -0.73
CA ASN A 125 33.93 32.63 -0.11
C ASN A 125 34.43 32.84 1.34
N THR A 126 34.03 31.97 2.22
CA THR A 126 34.53 31.87 3.60
C THR A 126 35.26 30.55 3.80
N ALA A 127 36.56 30.59 4.08
CA ALA A 127 37.37 29.42 4.39
C ALA A 127 38.01 29.56 5.79
N ASN A 128 37.67 28.71 6.73
CA ASN A 128 38.25 28.70 8.06
C ASN A 128 38.80 27.31 8.40
N GLY A 129 40.08 27.12 8.25
CA GLY A 129 40.78 25.86 8.50
C GLY A 129 42.01 25.66 7.64
N TYR A 130 42.89 24.75 8.03
CA TYR A 130 44.04 24.32 7.24
C TYR A 130 43.57 23.78 5.89
N GLU A 131 44.07 24.34 4.77
CA GLU A 131 43.73 23.91 3.40
C GLU A 131 42.21 23.96 3.08
N ALA A 132 41.38 24.73 3.80
CA ALA A 132 39.98 24.90 3.44
C ALA A 132 39.86 25.60 2.08
N LEU A 133 39.05 25.09 1.14
CA LEU A 133 38.87 25.58 -0.23
C LEU A 133 40.19 25.73 -1.01
N LEU A 134 41.18 24.86 -0.74
CA LEU A 134 42.54 25.02 -1.30
C LEU A 134 42.55 25.21 -2.81
N LYS A 135 41.80 24.38 -3.56
CA LYS A 135 41.82 24.38 -5.03
C LYS A 135 40.76 25.25 -5.68
N ASN A 136 40.00 26.04 -4.91
CA ASN A 136 38.99 26.94 -5.48
C ASN A 136 39.65 27.89 -6.47
N THR A 137 39.09 28.05 -7.66
CA THR A 137 39.59 29.00 -8.67
C THR A 137 38.59 30.10 -8.92
N THR A 138 37.40 29.77 -9.39
CA THR A 138 36.34 30.72 -9.74
C THR A 138 35.05 30.49 -8.95
N GLY A 139 34.94 29.42 -8.16
CA GLY A 139 33.78 29.12 -7.35
C GLY A 139 33.47 30.26 -6.35
N ALA A 140 32.20 30.62 -6.23
CA ALA A 140 31.74 31.75 -5.44
C ALA A 140 30.72 31.32 -4.35
N ALA A 141 30.57 32.17 -3.34
CA ALA A 141 29.61 32.02 -2.25
C ALA A 141 29.75 30.69 -1.48
N ASN A 142 30.93 30.09 -1.39
CA ASN A 142 31.18 28.88 -0.65
C ASN A 142 31.60 29.15 0.81
N THR A 143 31.12 28.35 1.73
CA THR A 143 31.54 28.38 3.13
C THR A 143 32.19 27.05 3.50
N ALA A 144 33.45 27.08 3.91
CA ALA A 144 34.23 25.92 4.34
C ALA A 144 34.79 26.16 5.74
N ILE A 145 34.34 25.39 6.73
CA ILE A 145 34.78 25.48 8.12
C ILE A 145 35.30 24.11 8.54
N GLY A 146 36.59 24.00 8.74
CA GLY A 146 37.26 22.76 9.09
C GLY A 146 38.50 22.50 8.25
N SER A 147 39.41 21.66 8.76
CA SER A 147 40.58 21.25 7.99
C SER A 147 40.20 20.52 6.72
N GLN A 148 40.68 21.02 5.58
CA GLN A 148 40.44 20.49 4.24
C GLN A 148 38.96 20.38 3.83
N ALA A 149 38.06 21.15 4.43
CA ALA A 149 36.70 21.29 3.96
C ALA A 149 36.69 21.91 2.54
N LEU A 150 35.91 21.34 1.59
CA LEU A 150 35.83 21.75 0.18
C LEU A 150 37.20 21.80 -0.53
N TRP A 151 38.13 20.97 -0.15
CA TRP A 151 39.51 21.03 -0.60
C TRP A 151 39.68 21.02 -2.12
N SER A 152 38.92 20.17 -2.84
CA SER A 152 39.02 20.01 -4.29
C SER A 152 38.13 20.92 -5.10
N ASN A 153 37.31 21.78 -4.46
CA ASN A 153 36.38 22.65 -5.19
C ASN A 153 37.16 23.53 -6.19
N THR A 154 36.70 23.57 -7.43
CA THR A 154 37.32 24.40 -8.47
C THR A 154 36.38 25.52 -8.90
N THR A 155 35.20 25.19 -9.38
CA THR A 155 34.19 26.09 -9.92
C THR A 155 32.81 25.92 -9.27
N GLY A 156 32.66 25.03 -8.28
CA GLY A 156 31.40 24.84 -7.58
C GLY A 156 31.01 26.06 -6.75
N ASP A 157 29.72 26.43 -6.82
CA ASP A 157 29.17 27.62 -6.16
C ASP A 157 28.22 27.24 -5.02
N ALA A 158 28.09 28.17 -4.07
CA ALA A 158 27.08 28.14 -3.01
C ALA A 158 27.07 26.80 -2.19
N ASN A 159 28.24 26.24 -1.92
CA ASN A 159 28.39 25.07 -1.08
C ASN A 159 28.72 25.48 0.36
N THR A 160 28.15 24.76 1.33
CA THR A 160 28.46 24.90 2.76
C THR A 160 29.05 23.58 3.26
N ALA A 161 30.26 23.62 3.79
CA ALA A 161 30.96 22.49 4.37
C ALA A 161 31.44 22.82 5.78
N GLU A 162 30.91 22.15 6.78
CA GLU A 162 31.32 22.27 8.19
C GLU A 162 31.79 20.92 8.72
N GLY A 163 33.07 20.79 8.98
CA GLY A 163 33.67 19.56 9.50
C GLY A 163 34.96 19.20 8.81
N TYR A 164 35.70 18.31 9.46
CA TYR A 164 36.93 17.74 8.89
C TYR A 164 36.60 16.94 7.63
N TRP A 165 37.18 17.31 6.48
CA TRP A 165 36.98 16.71 5.17
C TRP A 165 35.52 16.71 4.65
N ALA A 166 34.67 17.60 5.15
CA ALA A 166 33.37 17.80 4.57
C ALA A 166 33.47 18.28 3.12
N LEU A 167 32.74 17.68 2.16
CA LEU A 167 32.78 17.97 0.73
C LEU A 167 34.19 17.96 0.11
N PHE A 168 35.10 17.16 0.65
CA PHE A 168 36.52 17.17 0.27
C PHE A 168 36.76 17.03 -1.24
N SER A 169 36.05 16.13 -1.93
CA SER A 169 36.27 15.82 -3.34
C SER A 169 35.42 16.65 -4.31
N ASN A 170 34.56 17.57 -3.80
CA ASN A 170 33.71 18.38 -4.67
C ASN A 170 34.55 19.16 -5.68
N THR A 171 34.19 19.10 -6.95
CA THR A 171 34.88 19.87 -8.02
C THR A 171 34.01 20.95 -8.60
N THR A 172 32.85 20.62 -9.13
CA THR A 172 31.92 21.52 -9.81
C THR A 172 30.49 21.44 -9.28
N GLY A 173 30.23 20.58 -8.25
CA GLY A 173 28.91 20.46 -7.62
C GLY A 173 28.52 21.75 -6.91
N ASN A 174 27.25 22.14 -7.02
CA ASN A 174 26.70 23.40 -6.50
C ASN A 174 25.61 23.15 -5.45
N TYR A 175 25.40 24.15 -4.59
CA TYR A 175 24.28 24.13 -3.63
C TYR A 175 24.29 22.92 -2.69
N ASN A 176 25.45 22.39 -2.32
CA ASN A 176 25.57 21.29 -1.38
C ASN A 176 25.79 21.82 0.04
N THR A 177 25.14 21.20 1.01
CA THR A 177 25.37 21.44 2.44
C THR A 177 25.89 20.16 3.10
N ALA A 178 27.07 20.21 3.68
CA ALA A 178 27.70 19.11 4.41
C ALA A 178 28.07 19.55 5.82
N ASN A 179 27.44 18.99 6.83
CA ASN A 179 27.74 19.27 8.23
C ASN A 179 28.09 17.98 8.98
N GLY A 180 29.37 17.77 9.23
CA GLY A 180 29.87 16.61 9.93
C GLY A 180 31.19 16.09 9.36
N TYR A 181 31.85 15.25 10.15
CA TYR A 181 33.06 14.54 9.76
C TYR A 181 32.80 13.64 8.56
N PHE A 182 33.52 13.85 7.43
CA PHE A 182 33.36 13.12 6.15
C PHE A 182 31.98 13.22 5.50
N ALA A 183 31.13 14.17 5.87
CA ALA A 183 29.88 14.38 5.17
C ALA A 183 30.13 14.76 3.70
N LEU A 184 29.46 14.09 2.74
CA LEU A 184 29.62 14.27 1.28
C LEU A 184 31.06 14.15 0.79
N TYR A 185 31.90 13.37 1.44
CA TYR A 185 33.35 13.32 1.21
C TYR A 185 33.74 13.08 -0.26
N TYR A 186 33.12 12.10 -0.93
CA TYR A 186 33.44 11.75 -2.32
C TYR A 186 32.57 12.47 -3.37
N ASN A 187 31.73 13.42 -2.97
CA ASN A 187 30.93 14.18 -3.95
C ASN A 187 31.85 14.88 -4.95
N THR A 188 31.60 14.71 -6.24
CA THR A 188 32.42 15.35 -7.30
C THR A 188 31.64 16.43 -8.03
N ILE A 189 30.50 16.08 -8.65
CA ILE A 189 29.67 16.95 -9.46
C ILE A 189 28.21 16.97 -8.99
N GLY A 190 27.83 16.11 -8.02
CA GLY A 190 26.49 16.09 -7.43
C GLY A 190 26.10 17.45 -6.85
N SER A 191 24.87 17.86 -7.06
CA SER A 191 24.37 19.18 -6.65
C SER A 191 23.09 19.10 -5.84
N ASN A 192 22.80 20.15 -5.05
CA ASN A 192 21.59 20.22 -4.23
C ASN A 192 21.47 19.06 -3.21
N ASN A 193 22.58 18.63 -2.65
CA ASN A 193 22.58 17.61 -1.59
C ASN A 193 22.70 18.26 -0.22
N SER A 194 21.99 17.74 0.77
CA SER A 194 22.08 18.15 2.17
C SER A 194 22.48 16.94 3.03
N ALA A 195 23.63 16.98 3.67
CA ALA A 195 24.15 15.90 4.50
C ALA A 195 24.51 16.43 5.90
N THR A 196 23.87 15.91 6.93
CA THR A 196 24.14 16.23 8.32
C THR A 196 24.42 14.96 9.12
N GLY A 197 25.63 14.81 9.63
CA GLY A 197 26.03 13.66 10.41
C GLY A 197 27.39 13.09 10.00
N TYR A 198 27.92 12.24 10.86
CA TYR A 198 29.15 11.48 10.62
C TYR A 198 28.97 10.55 9.42
N TYR A 199 29.79 10.68 8.37
CA TYR A 199 29.73 9.93 7.11
C TYR A 199 28.39 10.02 6.35
N ALA A 200 27.53 10.99 6.63
CA ALA A 200 26.30 11.19 5.86
C ALA A 200 26.62 11.45 4.38
N LEU A 201 25.99 10.71 3.45
CA LEU A 201 26.23 10.77 1.99
C LEU A 201 27.70 10.67 1.57
N SER A 202 28.55 10.01 2.37
CA SER A 202 29.99 10.06 2.18
C SER A 202 30.46 9.53 0.82
N ALA A 203 29.84 8.48 0.28
CA ALA A 203 30.21 7.87 -1.00
C ALA A 203 29.48 8.48 -2.22
N ASN A 204 28.66 9.52 -2.05
CA ASN A 204 27.99 10.15 -3.18
C ASN A 204 29.04 10.71 -4.16
N THR A 205 28.89 10.42 -5.43
CA THR A 205 29.80 10.96 -6.47
C THR A 205 29.09 11.96 -7.38
N ILE A 206 27.97 11.56 -7.97
CA ILE A 206 27.23 12.32 -8.96
C ILE A 206 25.73 12.51 -8.59
N GLY A 207 25.23 11.78 -7.57
CA GLY A 207 23.84 11.88 -7.12
C GLY A 207 23.47 13.29 -6.69
N SER A 208 22.26 13.73 -7.00
CA SER A 208 21.78 15.08 -6.74
C SER A 208 20.42 15.06 -6.02
N PHE A 209 20.08 16.18 -5.36
CA PHE A 209 18.81 16.33 -4.65
C PHE A 209 18.60 15.28 -3.54
N ASN A 210 19.65 14.88 -2.85
CA ASN A 210 19.56 13.96 -1.73
C ASN A 210 19.61 14.71 -0.40
N THR A 211 18.81 14.24 0.56
CA THR A 211 18.84 14.71 1.95
C THR A 211 19.21 13.56 2.87
N ALA A 212 20.29 13.69 3.62
CA ALA A 212 20.75 12.72 4.59
C ALA A 212 20.93 13.37 5.97
N ASN A 213 20.19 12.92 6.96
CA ASN A 213 20.26 13.42 8.32
C ASN A 213 20.44 12.25 9.30
N GLY A 214 21.62 12.05 9.79
CA GLY A 214 22.00 10.96 10.71
C GLY A 214 23.36 10.39 10.39
N MET A 215 23.91 9.65 11.35
CA MET A 215 25.15 8.90 11.16
C MET A 215 24.98 7.90 10.03
N GLU A 216 25.88 7.94 9.04
CA GLU A 216 25.93 7.05 7.87
C GLU A 216 24.63 7.03 7.01
N ALA A 217 23.70 7.99 7.21
CA ALA A 217 22.52 8.10 6.36
C ALA A 217 22.94 8.25 4.89
N LEU A 218 22.40 7.41 3.96
CA LEU A 218 22.81 7.34 2.54
C LEU A 218 24.32 7.15 2.35
N GLY A 219 25.02 6.55 3.30
CA GLY A 219 26.48 6.50 3.36
C GLY A 219 27.15 5.95 2.09
N PHE A 220 26.59 4.94 1.43
CA PHE A 220 27.10 4.32 0.22
C PHE A 220 26.33 4.70 -1.07
N ASN A 221 25.54 5.79 -1.04
CA ASN A 221 24.93 6.29 -2.27
C ASN A 221 26.02 6.73 -3.27
N SER A 222 26.03 6.19 -4.46
CA SER A 222 27.01 6.60 -5.48
C SER A 222 26.42 7.57 -6.50
N SER A 223 25.27 7.25 -7.07
CA SER A 223 24.64 8.06 -8.11
C SER A 223 23.12 8.23 -7.94
N GLY A 224 22.51 7.59 -6.93
CA GLY A 224 21.10 7.76 -6.63
C GLY A 224 20.73 9.21 -6.34
N SER A 225 19.57 9.64 -6.82
CA SER A 225 19.09 11.02 -6.70
C SER A 225 17.68 11.08 -6.12
N TYR A 226 17.32 12.25 -5.58
CA TYR A 226 15.99 12.49 -4.99
C TYR A 226 15.68 11.57 -3.80
N ASN A 227 16.67 11.17 -3.02
CA ASN A 227 16.49 10.34 -1.84
C ASN A 227 16.47 11.19 -0.56
N THR A 228 15.60 10.83 0.37
CA THR A 228 15.56 11.40 1.72
C THR A 228 15.81 10.31 2.74
N ALA A 229 16.84 10.45 3.56
CA ALA A 229 17.19 9.56 4.65
C ALA A 229 17.29 10.34 5.96
N SER A 230 16.52 9.97 6.96
CA SER A 230 16.53 10.57 8.29
C SER A 230 16.59 9.48 9.37
N GLY A 231 17.72 9.32 9.99
CA GLY A 231 18.01 8.29 10.99
C GLY A 231 19.39 7.69 10.81
N VAL A 232 19.88 7.02 11.86
CA VAL A 232 21.15 6.29 11.79
C VAL A 232 21.01 5.15 10.77
N ASP A 233 21.95 5.06 9.83
CA ASP A 233 22.03 4.05 8.77
C ASP A 233 20.78 3.96 7.86
N ALA A 234 19.92 4.97 7.86
CA ALA A 234 18.80 5.03 6.93
C ALA A 234 19.32 5.07 5.48
N LEU A 235 18.81 4.16 4.60
CA LEU A 235 19.26 4.02 3.21
C LEU A 235 20.77 3.81 3.06
N LEU A 236 21.44 3.22 4.03
CA LEU A 236 22.91 3.14 4.06
C LEU A 236 23.51 2.58 2.77
N TYR A 237 23.01 1.43 2.28
CA TYR A 237 23.55 0.74 1.12
C TYR A 237 22.89 1.12 -0.22
N ASN A 238 22.13 2.22 -0.26
CA ASN A 238 21.59 2.70 -1.55
C ASN A 238 22.75 3.03 -2.49
N SER A 239 22.82 2.38 -3.63
CA SER A 239 23.90 2.68 -4.59
C SER A 239 23.42 3.58 -5.74
N THR A 240 22.32 3.20 -6.38
CA THR A 240 21.76 3.90 -7.55
C THR A 240 20.25 4.12 -7.46
N GLY A 241 19.60 3.66 -6.38
CA GLY A 241 18.16 3.84 -6.16
C GLY A 241 17.77 5.31 -6.08
N ASN A 242 16.62 5.65 -6.64
CA ASN A 242 16.11 7.02 -6.74
C ASN A 242 14.73 7.16 -6.08
N ASN A 243 14.41 8.40 -5.67
CA ASN A 243 13.09 8.75 -5.14
C ASN A 243 12.68 7.90 -3.92
N ASN A 244 13.62 7.52 -3.07
CA ASN A 244 13.34 6.77 -1.86
C ASN A 244 13.27 7.71 -0.65
N THR A 245 12.34 7.44 0.24
CA THR A 245 12.22 8.12 1.55
C THR A 245 12.38 7.10 2.66
N ALA A 246 13.35 7.30 3.54
CA ALA A 246 13.60 6.46 4.71
C ALA A 246 13.66 7.32 5.97
N THR A 247 12.78 7.06 6.91
CA THR A 247 12.74 7.75 8.21
C THR A 247 12.74 6.72 9.34
N GLY A 248 13.81 6.68 10.10
CA GLY A 248 13.99 5.75 11.22
C GLY A 248 15.33 5.05 11.19
N TYR A 249 15.66 4.44 12.32
CA TYR A 249 16.87 3.62 12.48
C TYR A 249 16.76 2.39 11.56
N TYR A 250 17.75 2.19 10.67
CA TYR A 250 17.82 1.10 9.70
C TYR A 250 16.67 1.04 8.66
N ALA A 251 15.89 2.10 8.50
CA ALA A 251 14.89 2.13 7.44
C ALA A 251 15.55 2.01 6.05
N LEU A 252 15.07 1.08 5.20
CA LEU A 252 15.61 0.78 3.86
C LEU A 252 17.12 0.47 3.84
N LEU A 253 17.66 -0.11 4.91
CA LEU A 253 19.12 -0.29 5.09
C LEU A 253 19.80 -0.89 3.86
N PHE A 254 19.30 -2.02 3.35
CA PHE A 254 19.92 -2.79 2.26
C PHE A 254 19.39 -2.43 0.87
N ASN A 255 18.66 -1.33 0.70
CA ASN A 255 18.24 -0.90 -0.64
C ASN A 255 19.47 -0.65 -1.51
N THR A 256 19.55 -1.28 -2.66
CA THR A 256 20.69 -1.09 -3.59
C THR A 256 20.28 -0.29 -4.82
N THR A 257 19.27 -0.75 -5.54
CA THR A 257 18.77 -0.15 -6.78
C THR A 257 17.25 0.10 -6.77
N GLY A 258 16.56 -0.28 -5.68
CA GLY A 258 15.12 -0.07 -5.53
C GLY A 258 14.76 1.41 -5.60
N ASN A 259 13.63 1.72 -6.25
CA ASN A 259 13.17 3.09 -6.48
C ASN A 259 11.76 3.32 -5.92
N ASN A 260 11.44 4.57 -5.64
CA ASN A 260 10.09 5.00 -5.25
C ASN A 260 9.58 4.29 -3.98
N ASN A 261 10.44 3.93 -3.06
CA ASN A 261 10.05 3.30 -1.81
C ASN A 261 9.91 4.34 -0.69
N ALA A 262 8.89 4.18 0.15
CA ALA A 262 8.69 4.99 1.34
C ALA A 262 8.72 4.09 2.58
N ALA A 263 9.64 4.32 3.50
CA ALA A 263 9.81 3.56 4.73
C ALA A 263 9.86 4.49 5.94
N THR A 264 8.95 4.29 6.87
CA THR A 264 8.89 5.03 8.13
C THR A 264 8.82 4.05 9.30
N GLY A 265 9.79 4.08 10.19
CA GLY A 265 9.86 3.22 11.37
C GLY A 265 11.21 2.51 11.50
N PHE A 266 11.40 1.91 12.67
CA PHE A 266 12.56 1.06 12.97
C PHE A 266 12.54 -0.17 12.03
N GLU A 267 13.60 -0.40 11.26
CA GLU A 267 13.74 -1.51 10.30
C GLU A 267 12.62 -1.64 9.25
N ALA A 268 11.89 -0.57 8.95
CA ALA A 268 10.92 -0.61 7.86
C ALA A 268 11.64 -0.83 6.51
N LEU A 269 11.18 -1.83 5.71
CA LEU A 269 11.81 -2.25 4.43
C LEU A 269 13.30 -2.58 4.56
N PHE A 270 13.73 -3.10 5.69
CA PHE A 270 15.14 -3.32 6.04
C PHE A 270 15.92 -4.09 4.96
N ASN A 271 15.38 -5.23 4.49
CA ASN A 271 16.03 -6.12 3.53
C ASN A 271 15.70 -5.80 2.05
N ASN A 272 15.03 -4.68 1.76
CA ASN A 272 14.73 -4.34 0.37
C ASN A 272 16.02 -4.17 -0.42
N THR A 273 16.15 -4.86 -1.54
CA THR A 273 17.34 -4.72 -2.42
C THR A 273 16.99 -4.02 -3.72
N THR A 274 16.06 -4.57 -4.48
CA THR A 274 15.65 -4.06 -5.79
C THR A 274 14.13 -3.80 -5.88
N GLY A 275 13.37 -4.09 -4.81
CA GLY A 275 11.94 -3.84 -4.76
C GLY A 275 11.60 -2.37 -5.00
N ILE A 276 10.51 -2.11 -5.71
CA ILE A 276 10.10 -0.76 -6.12
C ILE A 276 8.67 -0.43 -5.70
N SER A 277 8.41 0.86 -5.47
CA SER A 277 7.06 1.37 -5.20
C SER A 277 6.41 0.75 -3.96
N ASN A 278 7.19 0.43 -2.94
CA ASN A 278 6.68 -0.11 -1.68
C ASN A 278 6.51 1.02 -0.65
N THR A 279 5.45 0.92 0.13
CA THR A 279 5.19 1.80 1.29
C THR A 279 5.17 0.97 2.56
N ALA A 280 6.01 1.29 3.52
CA ALA A 280 6.09 0.66 4.83
C ALA A 280 6.06 1.73 5.93
N ASP A 281 5.06 1.68 6.80
CA ASP A 281 4.94 2.57 7.94
C ASP A 281 4.66 1.75 9.20
N GLY A 282 5.65 1.61 10.04
CA GLY A 282 5.61 0.86 11.28
C GLY A 282 6.92 0.15 11.61
N PHE A 283 7.05 -0.31 12.85
CA PHE A 283 8.15 -1.16 13.30
C PHE A 283 8.20 -2.44 12.46
N SER A 284 9.32 -2.71 11.80
CA SER A 284 9.56 -3.89 10.96
C SER A 284 8.48 -4.15 9.89
N ALA A 285 7.79 -3.12 9.41
CA ALA A 285 6.88 -3.25 8.28
C ALA A 285 7.66 -3.61 7.01
N LEU A 286 7.22 -4.64 6.26
CA LEU A 286 7.91 -5.18 5.07
C LEU A 286 9.39 -5.55 5.33
N LEU A 287 9.72 -6.00 6.54
CA LEU A 287 11.10 -6.25 6.99
C LEU A 287 11.91 -7.07 5.99
N ASN A 288 11.36 -8.20 5.52
CA ASN A 288 12.04 -9.18 4.68
C ASN A 288 11.81 -9.00 3.18
N ASN A 289 11.17 -7.90 2.77
CA ASN A 289 10.98 -7.64 1.34
C ASN A 289 12.34 -7.49 0.65
N THR A 290 12.58 -8.25 -0.41
CA THR A 290 13.82 -8.15 -1.20
C THR A 290 13.56 -7.57 -2.59
N THR A 291 12.62 -8.14 -3.33
CA THR A 291 12.30 -7.78 -4.71
C THR A 291 10.83 -7.48 -4.93
N GLY A 292 9.98 -7.64 -3.91
CA GLY A 292 8.54 -7.37 -4.01
C GLY A 292 8.23 -5.94 -4.40
N VAL A 293 7.16 -5.76 -5.18
CA VAL A 293 6.79 -4.51 -5.84
C VAL A 293 5.39 -4.08 -5.46
N SER A 294 5.18 -2.77 -5.29
CA SER A 294 3.85 -2.17 -5.08
C SER A 294 3.12 -2.71 -3.85
N ASN A 295 3.83 -3.00 -2.78
CA ASN A 295 3.24 -3.41 -1.52
C ASN A 295 3.02 -2.21 -0.59
N THR A 296 1.92 -2.23 0.14
CA THR A 296 1.59 -1.24 1.17
C THR A 296 1.43 -1.93 2.51
N ALA A 297 2.25 -1.57 3.49
CA ALA A 297 2.24 -2.10 4.85
C ALA A 297 2.15 -0.95 5.86
N LEU A 298 1.04 -0.86 6.56
CA LEU A 298 0.77 0.14 7.59
C LEU A 298 0.51 -0.56 8.93
N GLY A 299 1.47 -0.52 9.82
CA GLY A 299 1.41 -1.15 11.14
C GLY A 299 2.64 -1.96 11.48
N SER A 300 2.87 -2.17 12.78
CA SER A 300 3.99 -3.00 13.25
C SER A 300 3.91 -4.40 12.67
N ASN A 301 5.02 -4.90 12.10
CA ASN A 301 5.14 -6.22 11.47
C ASN A 301 4.12 -6.48 10.32
N ALA A 302 3.50 -5.47 9.75
CA ALA A 302 2.67 -5.66 8.57
C ALA A 302 3.53 -6.16 7.39
N LEU A 303 3.13 -7.27 6.72
CA LEU A 303 3.88 -7.92 5.62
C LEU A 303 5.33 -8.26 5.97
N ALA A 304 5.64 -8.56 7.23
CA ALA A 304 7.03 -8.72 7.68
C ALA A 304 7.80 -9.81 6.91
N ASP A 305 7.19 -10.94 6.59
CA ASP A 305 7.82 -12.07 5.90
C ASP A 305 7.70 -12.01 4.37
N ASN A 306 7.15 -10.93 3.82
CA ASN A 306 7.08 -10.77 2.36
C ASN A 306 8.49 -10.72 1.77
N THR A 307 8.79 -11.56 0.78
CA THR A 307 10.11 -11.55 0.13
C THR A 307 10.06 -11.01 -1.29
N SER A 308 9.17 -11.52 -2.12
CA SER A 308 9.08 -11.19 -3.55
C SER A 308 7.65 -10.99 -4.05
N ALA A 309 6.65 -11.13 -3.18
CA ALA A 309 5.26 -10.97 -3.56
C ALA A 309 4.91 -9.49 -3.80
N ASN A 310 3.91 -9.27 -4.67
CA ASN A 310 3.59 -7.96 -5.20
C ASN A 310 2.15 -7.54 -4.91
N SER A 311 1.92 -6.24 -4.91
CA SER A 311 0.56 -5.65 -4.89
C SER A 311 -0.27 -6.05 -3.68
N ASN A 312 0.36 -6.28 -2.53
CA ASN A 312 -0.33 -6.56 -1.29
C ASN A 312 -0.60 -5.27 -0.50
N THR A 313 -1.76 -5.21 0.13
CA THR A 313 -2.14 -4.12 1.04
C THR A 313 -2.42 -4.70 2.42
N ALA A 314 -1.62 -4.33 3.41
CA ALA A 314 -1.75 -4.73 4.80
C ALA A 314 -1.88 -3.51 5.70
N VAL A 315 -2.99 -3.39 6.41
CA VAL A 315 -3.27 -2.28 7.32
C VAL A 315 -3.64 -2.85 8.70
N GLY A 316 -2.76 -2.70 9.64
CA GLY A 316 -2.92 -3.18 11.02
C GLY A 316 -1.69 -3.90 11.54
N ASN A 317 -1.58 -4.01 12.86
CA ASN A 317 -0.51 -4.79 13.50
C ASN A 317 -0.52 -6.23 12.99
N SER A 318 0.61 -6.73 12.52
CA SER A 318 0.79 -8.10 12.01
C SER A 318 -0.18 -8.50 10.86
N ALA A 319 -0.77 -7.53 10.15
CA ALA A 319 -1.58 -7.84 8.97
C ALA A 319 -0.67 -8.46 7.89
N LEU A 320 -1.08 -9.61 7.31
CA LEU A 320 -0.32 -10.39 6.32
C LEU A 320 1.14 -10.70 6.75
N SER A 321 1.44 -10.73 8.06
CA SER A 321 2.84 -10.87 8.51
C SER A 321 3.52 -12.14 8.03
N SER A 322 2.79 -13.25 7.85
CA SER A 322 3.33 -14.54 7.39
C SER A 322 3.27 -14.72 5.87
N ASN A 323 2.85 -13.71 5.10
CA ASN A 323 2.79 -13.81 3.65
C ASN A 323 4.21 -13.79 3.05
N THR A 324 4.60 -14.86 2.38
CA THR A 324 5.94 -14.98 1.77
C THR A 324 5.92 -14.74 0.26
N ALA A 325 4.92 -15.27 -0.45
CA ALA A 325 4.86 -15.25 -1.91
C ALA A 325 3.47 -14.92 -2.50
N GLY A 326 2.41 -14.84 -1.65
CA GLY A 326 1.07 -14.49 -2.11
C GLY A 326 0.96 -13.04 -2.56
N SER A 327 0.37 -12.81 -3.74
CA SER A 327 0.25 -11.47 -4.33
C SER A 327 -1.20 -11.00 -4.40
N SER A 328 -1.39 -9.69 -4.52
CA SER A 328 -2.72 -9.07 -4.67
C SER A 328 -3.67 -9.36 -3.50
N ASN A 329 -3.15 -9.48 -2.29
CA ASN A 329 -3.94 -9.66 -1.09
C ASN A 329 -4.22 -8.31 -0.42
N ILE A 330 -5.42 -8.16 0.12
CA ILE A 330 -5.82 -7.01 0.93
C ILE A 330 -6.18 -7.51 2.33
N ALA A 331 -5.50 -7.02 3.36
CA ALA A 331 -5.80 -7.36 4.75
C ALA A 331 -5.92 -6.09 5.59
N ILE A 332 -7.06 -5.94 6.26
CA ILE A 332 -7.36 -4.76 7.08
C ILE A 332 -7.79 -5.20 8.48
N GLY A 333 -7.06 -4.74 9.47
CA GLY A 333 -7.28 -5.04 10.89
C GLY A 333 -6.10 -5.76 11.52
N GLU A 334 -6.04 -5.76 12.85
CA GLU A 334 -5.03 -6.50 13.61
C GLU A 334 -5.03 -7.98 13.21
N SER A 335 -3.87 -8.52 12.87
CA SER A 335 -3.69 -9.92 12.45
C SER A 335 -4.58 -10.35 11.27
N ALA A 336 -5.13 -9.41 10.49
CA ALA A 336 -5.89 -9.76 9.29
C ALA A 336 -4.98 -10.46 8.28
N GLY A 337 -5.45 -11.57 7.69
CA GLY A 337 -4.69 -12.38 6.74
C GLY A 337 -3.42 -13.02 7.31
N ILE A 338 -3.21 -13.07 8.64
CA ILE A 338 -1.96 -13.59 9.26
C ILE A 338 -1.66 -15.04 8.87
N ASN A 339 -2.67 -15.83 8.56
CA ASN A 339 -2.51 -17.22 8.15
C ASN A 339 -2.24 -17.39 6.64
N LEU A 340 -2.37 -16.33 5.83
CA LEU A 340 -2.01 -16.39 4.41
C LEU A 340 -0.50 -16.47 4.27
N THR A 341 -0.02 -17.43 3.49
CA THR A 341 1.41 -17.65 3.23
C THR A 341 1.77 -17.48 1.76
N THR A 342 1.10 -18.21 0.86
CA THR A 342 1.38 -18.22 -0.59
C THR A 342 0.14 -17.95 -1.43
N GLY A 343 -1.05 -17.89 -0.82
CA GLY A 343 -2.31 -17.63 -1.50
C GLY A 343 -2.42 -16.20 -2.02
N SER A 344 -3.10 -16.01 -3.16
CA SER A 344 -3.21 -14.74 -3.86
C SER A 344 -4.67 -14.30 -4.05
N ASN A 345 -4.87 -13.01 -4.32
CA ASN A 345 -6.18 -12.41 -4.61
C ASN A 345 -7.19 -12.56 -3.47
N ASN A 346 -6.74 -12.50 -2.22
CA ASN A 346 -7.63 -12.58 -1.06
C ASN A 346 -7.92 -11.18 -0.50
N ILE A 347 -9.11 -11.02 0.07
CA ILE A 347 -9.51 -9.84 0.83
C ILE A 347 -9.92 -10.30 2.23
N ASP A 348 -9.13 -9.98 3.25
CA ASP A 348 -9.38 -10.32 4.64
C ASP A 348 -9.58 -9.04 5.47
N ILE A 349 -10.80 -8.77 5.89
CA ILE A 349 -11.13 -7.64 6.76
C ILE A 349 -11.56 -8.17 8.13
N GLY A 350 -10.74 -7.93 9.16
CA GLY A 350 -10.99 -8.46 10.50
C GLY A 350 -11.05 -10.00 10.55
N ASN A 351 -10.32 -10.66 9.65
CA ASN A 351 -10.27 -12.13 9.53
C ASN A 351 -8.82 -12.58 9.33
N LYS A 352 -8.45 -13.69 9.97
CA LYS A 352 -7.07 -14.20 9.90
C LYS A 352 -6.72 -14.91 8.58
N GLY A 353 -7.69 -15.15 7.69
CA GLY A 353 -7.50 -15.94 6.48
C GLY A 353 -7.20 -17.41 6.77
N LYS A 354 -6.85 -18.15 5.73
CA LYS A 354 -6.45 -19.56 5.83
C LYS A 354 -5.26 -19.84 4.92
N ALA A 355 -4.30 -20.61 5.42
CA ALA A 355 -3.07 -20.94 4.70
C ALA A 355 -3.36 -21.55 3.30
N GLY A 356 -2.68 -21.04 2.28
CA GLY A 356 -2.73 -21.57 0.92
C GLY A 356 -4.01 -21.27 0.12
N GLU A 357 -5.01 -20.57 0.70
CA GLU A 357 -6.22 -20.20 -0.06
C GLU A 357 -5.98 -19.02 -1.00
N SER A 358 -6.75 -18.97 -2.10
CA SER A 358 -6.70 -17.89 -3.08
C SER A 358 -8.10 -17.55 -3.58
N ASN A 359 -8.31 -16.26 -3.95
CA ASN A 359 -9.57 -15.76 -4.50
C ASN A 359 -10.74 -15.77 -3.49
N TYR A 360 -10.45 -15.56 -2.20
CA TYR A 360 -11.46 -15.46 -1.14
C TYR A 360 -11.66 -14.02 -0.68
N ILE A 361 -12.90 -13.70 -0.34
CA ILE A 361 -13.25 -12.49 0.39
C ILE A 361 -13.80 -12.93 1.75
N ARG A 362 -13.13 -12.51 2.84
CA ARG A 362 -13.54 -12.75 4.22
C ARG A 362 -13.72 -11.44 4.95
N ILE A 363 -14.91 -11.19 5.45
CA ILE A 363 -15.23 -10.00 6.25
C ILE A 363 -15.73 -10.47 7.61
N GLY A 364 -14.97 -10.14 8.65
CA GLY A 364 -15.29 -10.53 10.01
C GLY A 364 -14.91 -11.98 10.34
N THR A 365 -15.04 -12.33 11.61
CA THR A 365 -14.71 -13.65 12.16
C THR A 365 -15.97 -14.31 12.70
N LYS A 366 -16.23 -15.56 12.28
CA LYS A 366 -17.37 -16.37 12.75
C LYS A 366 -17.34 -16.51 14.27
N GLY A 367 -18.49 -16.32 14.90
CA GLY A 367 -18.64 -16.36 16.36
C GLY A 367 -18.30 -15.04 17.09
N THR A 368 -17.60 -14.11 16.43
CA THR A 368 -17.33 -12.76 16.95
C THR A 368 -18.32 -11.76 16.38
N HIS A 369 -18.52 -11.79 15.07
CA HIS A 369 -19.45 -10.91 14.36
C HIS A 369 -20.79 -11.65 14.16
N THR A 370 -21.86 -11.14 14.75
CA THR A 370 -23.19 -11.75 14.72
C THR A 370 -24.15 -11.04 13.75
N HIS A 371 -23.80 -9.86 13.29
CA HIS A 371 -24.63 -9.06 12.37
C HIS A 371 -23.78 -8.51 11.23
N THR A 372 -24.35 -8.53 10.02
CA THR A 372 -23.76 -7.90 8.84
C THR A 372 -24.78 -6.91 8.27
N LEU A 373 -24.45 -5.64 8.25
CA LEU A 373 -25.26 -4.56 7.71
C LEU A 373 -24.57 -3.98 6.48
N ILE A 374 -25.20 -4.13 5.32
CA ILE A 374 -24.69 -3.57 4.06
C ILE A 374 -25.71 -2.58 3.52
N ALA A 375 -25.36 -1.30 3.49
CA ALA A 375 -26.22 -0.25 2.98
C ALA A 375 -26.48 -0.43 1.48
N GLY A 376 -27.70 -0.04 1.03
CA GLY A 376 -28.07 -0.06 -0.38
C GLY A 376 -28.55 -1.42 -0.92
N ILE A 377 -28.61 -2.48 -0.09
CA ILE A 377 -29.25 -3.75 -0.48
C ILE A 377 -30.77 -3.66 -0.33
N SER A 378 -31.25 -3.18 0.84
CA SER A 378 -32.67 -3.00 1.07
C SER A 378 -33.20 -1.84 0.21
N GLY A 379 -34.31 -2.10 -0.52
CA GLY A 379 -34.95 -1.13 -1.40
C GLY A 379 -34.30 -1.00 -2.80
N ALA A 380 -33.19 -1.67 -3.07
CA ALA A 380 -32.60 -1.72 -4.42
C ALA A 380 -33.31 -2.77 -5.28
N THR A 381 -33.68 -2.40 -6.51
CA THR A 381 -34.26 -3.33 -7.51
C THR A 381 -33.20 -3.75 -8.51
N VAL A 382 -32.99 -5.07 -8.65
CA VAL A 382 -32.06 -5.65 -9.64
C VAL A 382 -32.88 -6.38 -10.69
N ALA A 383 -33.01 -5.78 -11.88
CA ALA A 383 -33.71 -6.39 -13.01
C ALA A 383 -32.95 -7.64 -13.48
N GLY A 384 -33.64 -8.78 -13.60
CA GLY A 384 -33.04 -10.06 -13.98
C GLY A 384 -32.17 -10.71 -12.89
N GLY A 385 -32.23 -10.21 -11.66
CA GLY A 385 -31.49 -10.77 -10.52
C GLY A 385 -31.94 -12.19 -10.16
N VAL A 386 -31.05 -12.94 -9.50
CA VAL A 386 -31.32 -14.26 -8.93
C VAL A 386 -31.20 -14.22 -7.40
N GLY A 387 -31.90 -15.11 -6.71
CA GLY A 387 -31.79 -15.22 -5.26
C GLY A 387 -30.38 -15.61 -4.83
N VAL A 388 -29.88 -14.95 -3.77
CA VAL A 388 -28.61 -15.32 -3.13
C VAL A 388 -28.92 -16.25 -1.96
N ILE A 389 -28.16 -17.35 -1.86
CA ILE A 389 -28.21 -18.28 -0.74
C ILE A 389 -26.92 -18.19 0.07
N ILE A 390 -26.95 -18.62 1.32
CA ILE A 390 -25.80 -18.73 2.21
C ILE A 390 -25.70 -20.16 2.73
N ASP A 391 -24.48 -20.71 2.77
CA ASP A 391 -24.22 -22.00 3.40
C ASP A 391 -23.86 -21.85 4.89
N SER A 392 -23.69 -22.99 5.59
CA SER A 392 -23.32 -23.00 7.02
C SER A 392 -21.97 -22.36 7.33
N ASN A 393 -21.09 -22.17 6.33
CA ASN A 393 -19.80 -21.52 6.46
C ASN A 393 -19.84 -20.01 6.17
N GLY A 394 -21.00 -19.49 5.78
CA GLY A 394 -21.18 -18.10 5.42
C GLY A 394 -20.84 -17.75 3.97
N HIS A 395 -20.67 -18.73 3.08
CA HIS A 395 -20.46 -18.47 1.66
C HIS A 395 -21.77 -18.00 1.02
N LEU A 396 -21.69 -16.85 0.36
CA LEU A 396 -22.78 -16.33 -0.45
C LEU A 396 -22.66 -16.85 -1.87
N GLY A 397 -23.79 -17.32 -2.44
CA GLY A 397 -23.81 -17.83 -3.78
C GLY A 397 -25.22 -17.89 -4.38
N THR A 398 -25.33 -18.38 -5.60
CA THR A 398 -26.61 -18.60 -6.28
C THR A 398 -26.78 -20.08 -6.60
N VAL A 399 -28.03 -20.58 -6.63
CA VAL A 399 -28.32 -21.94 -7.06
C VAL A 399 -28.23 -22.01 -8.58
N VAL A 400 -27.36 -22.88 -9.09
CA VAL A 400 -27.27 -23.17 -10.53
C VAL A 400 -28.29 -24.23 -10.91
N SER A 401 -29.06 -24.05 -11.99
CA SER A 401 -30.12 -24.97 -12.44
C SER A 401 -29.93 -25.51 -13.86
N SER A 402 -28.90 -25.06 -14.58
CA SER A 402 -28.62 -25.55 -15.94
C SER A 402 -28.22 -27.02 -15.93
N GLU A 403 -28.70 -27.78 -16.91
CA GLU A 403 -28.39 -29.22 -17.11
C GLU A 403 -26.89 -29.52 -17.13
N ARG A 404 -26.08 -28.59 -17.66
CA ARG A 404 -24.60 -28.71 -17.70
C ARG A 404 -23.93 -28.86 -16.33
N PHE A 405 -24.63 -28.56 -15.26
CA PHE A 405 -24.16 -28.70 -13.86
C PHE A 405 -24.84 -29.81 -13.09
N LYS A 406 -25.65 -30.66 -13.76
CA LYS A 406 -26.42 -31.72 -13.13
C LYS A 406 -26.06 -33.07 -13.73
N GLU A 407 -26.02 -34.09 -12.90
CA GLU A 407 -25.84 -35.46 -13.28
C GLU A 407 -27.06 -36.28 -12.85
N ALA A 408 -27.35 -37.42 -13.52
CA ALA A 408 -28.43 -38.33 -13.21
C ALA A 408 -29.81 -37.66 -13.08
N VAL A 409 -30.15 -36.77 -14.01
CA VAL A 409 -31.45 -36.10 -14.04
C VAL A 409 -32.54 -37.10 -14.35
N GLN A 410 -33.48 -37.27 -13.43
CA GLN A 410 -34.63 -38.19 -13.56
C GLN A 410 -35.93 -37.51 -13.11
N PRO A 411 -37.10 -37.99 -13.58
CA PRO A 411 -38.39 -37.55 -13.06
C PRO A 411 -38.49 -37.76 -11.54
N MET A 412 -39.16 -36.86 -10.86
CA MET A 412 -39.27 -36.88 -9.39
C MET A 412 -40.20 -38.00 -8.86
N ASP A 413 -41.13 -38.46 -9.68
CA ASP A 413 -42.08 -39.53 -9.41
C ASP A 413 -42.66 -39.48 -7.97
N LYS A 414 -42.43 -40.55 -7.18
CA LYS A 414 -42.91 -40.67 -5.81
C LYS A 414 -42.11 -39.87 -4.79
N ALA A 415 -40.92 -39.37 -5.14
CA ALA A 415 -40.09 -38.66 -4.19
C ALA A 415 -40.77 -37.36 -3.68
N SER A 416 -41.64 -36.72 -4.47
CA SER A 416 -42.39 -35.55 -4.05
C SER A 416 -43.55 -35.83 -3.07
N GLU A 417 -43.98 -37.06 -2.92
CA GLU A 417 -45.11 -37.40 -2.02
C GLU A 417 -44.79 -37.10 -0.55
N ALA A 418 -43.50 -36.99 -0.19
CA ALA A 418 -43.07 -36.59 1.14
C ALA A 418 -43.65 -35.25 1.59
N ILE A 419 -43.87 -34.31 0.68
CA ILE A 419 -44.44 -32.98 1.05
C ILE A 419 -45.86 -33.09 1.60
N LEU A 420 -46.62 -34.11 1.26
CA LEU A 420 -47.98 -34.29 1.73
C LEU A 420 -48.04 -34.63 3.24
N ALA A 421 -46.92 -35.07 3.81
CA ALA A 421 -46.76 -35.34 5.24
C ALA A 421 -46.17 -34.14 6.02
N LEU A 422 -45.81 -33.02 5.34
CA LEU A 422 -45.33 -31.83 6.01
C LEU A 422 -46.48 -31.08 6.69
N ASN A 423 -46.20 -30.46 7.82
CA ASN A 423 -47.17 -29.73 8.62
C ASN A 423 -46.85 -28.22 8.64
N PRO A 424 -47.47 -27.38 7.78
CA PRO A 424 -47.33 -25.93 7.83
C PRO A 424 -47.87 -25.37 9.13
N VAL A 425 -47.14 -24.43 9.73
CA VAL A 425 -47.46 -23.81 11.01
C VAL A 425 -47.41 -22.29 10.95
N THR A 426 -48.09 -21.65 11.87
CA THR A 426 -47.87 -20.23 12.20
C THR A 426 -47.03 -20.19 13.46
N PHE A 427 -46.04 -19.25 13.50
CA PHE A 427 -45.19 -19.10 14.66
C PHE A 427 -44.72 -17.66 14.84
N ARG A 428 -44.03 -17.37 15.93
CA ARG A 428 -43.26 -16.16 16.16
C ARG A 428 -41.85 -16.59 16.56
N TYR A 429 -40.84 -15.86 16.13
CA TYR A 429 -39.50 -16.05 16.66
C TYR A 429 -39.45 -15.70 18.15
N LYS A 430 -38.50 -16.26 18.88
CA LYS A 430 -38.24 -15.85 20.25
C LYS A 430 -37.81 -14.38 20.27
N HIS A 431 -38.13 -13.68 21.36
CA HIS A 431 -37.85 -12.24 21.50
C HIS A 431 -36.38 -11.86 21.23
N GLU A 432 -35.46 -12.75 21.51
CA GLU A 432 -34.03 -12.56 21.26
C GLU A 432 -33.67 -12.50 19.74
N VAL A 433 -34.54 -13.09 18.89
CA VAL A 433 -34.36 -13.14 17.41
C VAL A 433 -35.23 -12.08 16.73
N ASP A 434 -36.43 -11.89 17.19
CA ASP A 434 -37.40 -10.92 16.69
C ASP A 434 -38.08 -10.20 17.87
N PRO A 435 -37.56 -9.06 18.30
CA PRO A 435 -38.14 -8.28 19.40
C PRO A 435 -39.55 -7.77 19.11
N ASP A 436 -39.92 -7.55 17.85
CA ASP A 436 -41.24 -7.06 17.44
C ASP A 436 -42.27 -8.19 17.40
N GLY A 437 -41.86 -9.43 17.44
CA GLY A 437 -42.68 -10.63 17.49
C GLY A 437 -43.64 -10.75 16.31
N ILE A 438 -43.16 -10.48 15.09
CA ILE A 438 -43.98 -10.50 13.87
C ILE A 438 -44.45 -11.93 13.58
N PRO A 439 -45.81 -12.16 13.37
CA PRO A 439 -46.29 -13.48 12.99
C PRO A 439 -45.68 -13.99 11.68
N GLN A 440 -45.27 -15.22 11.68
CA GLN A 440 -44.61 -15.89 10.55
C GLN A 440 -45.40 -17.16 10.14
N PHE A 441 -45.19 -17.58 8.91
CA PHE A 441 -45.73 -18.83 8.35
C PHE A 441 -44.54 -19.65 7.84
N GLY A 442 -44.55 -20.97 8.09
CA GLY A 442 -43.47 -21.81 7.61
C GLY A 442 -43.57 -23.25 8.10
N LEU A 443 -42.42 -23.92 8.08
CA LEU A 443 -42.25 -25.31 8.51
C LEU A 443 -41.21 -25.33 9.65
N VAL A 444 -41.32 -26.31 10.54
CA VAL A 444 -40.36 -26.55 11.62
C VAL A 444 -39.32 -27.57 11.13
N ALA A 445 -38.05 -27.20 11.09
CA ALA A 445 -36.98 -28.01 10.51
C ALA A 445 -36.89 -29.42 11.13
N GLU A 446 -37.05 -29.54 12.45
CA GLU A 446 -37.06 -30.83 13.17
C GLU A 446 -38.26 -31.73 12.83
N GLN A 447 -39.38 -31.13 12.41
CA GLN A 447 -40.54 -31.90 11.94
C GLN A 447 -40.34 -32.34 10.50
N VAL A 448 -39.79 -31.49 9.66
CA VAL A 448 -39.44 -31.79 8.27
C VAL A 448 -38.39 -32.89 8.20
N GLU A 449 -37.37 -32.87 9.08
CA GLU A 449 -36.35 -33.90 9.17
C GLU A 449 -36.91 -35.32 9.39
N LYS A 450 -38.00 -35.45 10.17
CA LYS A 450 -38.65 -36.75 10.43
C LYS A 450 -39.37 -37.28 9.19
N VAL A 451 -39.77 -36.40 8.28
CA VAL A 451 -40.44 -36.75 7.02
C VAL A 451 -39.42 -37.07 5.94
N ASP A 452 -38.51 -36.11 5.69
CA ASP A 452 -37.43 -36.26 4.73
C ASP A 452 -36.20 -35.41 5.16
N PRO A 453 -35.14 -36.07 5.65
CA PRO A 453 -33.89 -35.39 6.05
C PRO A 453 -33.20 -34.56 4.93
N ALA A 454 -33.46 -34.91 3.64
CA ALA A 454 -32.87 -34.18 2.51
C ALA A 454 -33.44 -32.75 2.32
N LEU A 455 -34.60 -32.49 2.93
CA LEU A 455 -35.25 -31.18 2.91
C LEU A 455 -34.75 -30.21 3.99
N VAL A 456 -33.75 -30.60 4.80
CA VAL A 456 -33.24 -29.80 5.90
C VAL A 456 -31.78 -29.46 5.69
N ALA A 457 -31.43 -28.18 5.85
CA ALA A 457 -30.05 -27.73 6.02
C ALA A 457 -29.68 -27.73 7.51
N ARG A 458 -28.42 -28.13 7.81
CA ARG A 458 -27.92 -28.31 9.17
C ARG A 458 -26.91 -27.23 9.53
N ASP A 459 -26.82 -26.96 10.82
CA ASP A 459 -25.75 -26.11 11.37
C ASP A 459 -24.39 -26.84 11.46
N ASP A 460 -23.36 -26.17 11.96
CA ASP A 460 -22.01 -26.75 12.14
C ASP A 460 -21.95 -27.92 13.14
N GLN A 461 -22.96 -28.05 14.00
CA GLN A 461 -23.08 -29.15 14.97
C GLN A 461 -23.87 -30.31 14.40
N GLY A 462 -24.32 -30.20 13.14
CA GLY A 462 -25.15 -31.22 12.47
C GLY A 462 -26.61 -31.19 12.88
N LYS A 463 -27.09 -30.19 13.62
CA LYS A 463 -28.49 -30.08 14.02
C LYS A 463 -29.33 -29.43 12.91
N PRO A 464 -30.64 -29.77 12.80
CA PRO A 464 -31.54 -29.07 11.91
C PRO A 464 -31.50 -27.56 12.13
N PHE A 465 -31.29 -26.78 11.06
CA PHE A 465 -31.19 -25.34 11.14
C PHE A 465 -32.30 -24.64 10.35
N THR A 466 -32.51 -25.07 9.10
CA THR A 466 -33.55 -24.47 8.26
C THR A 466 -34.05 -25.47 7.21
N VAL A 467 -35.21 -25.18 6.63
CA VAL A 467 -35.81 -25.98 5.56
C VAL A 467 -35.33 -25.47 4.19
N ARG A 468 -35.04 -26.37 3.28
CA ARG A 468 -34.68 -26.09 1.89
C ARG A 468 -35.93 -25.81 1.07
N TYR A 469 -36.52 -24.62 1.27
CA TYR A 469 -37.80 -24.25 0.63
C TYR A 469 -37.75 -24.31 -0.89
N GLU A 470 -36.62 -24.10 -1.54
CA GLU A 470 -36.42 -24.25 -2.98
C GLU A 470 -36.68 -25.69 -3.46
N ALA A 471 -36.30 -26.69 -2.66
CA ALA A 471 -36.59 -28.10 -2.94
C ALA A 471 -38.07 -28.40 -2.71
N VAL A 472 -38.65 -27.88 -1.63
CA VAL A 472 -40.09 -28.02 -1.34
C VAL A 472 -40.93 -27.43 -2.48
N ASN A 473 -40.56 -26.30 -3.04
CA ASN A 473 -41.28 -25.66 -4.17
C ASN A 473 -41.27 -26.55 -5.42
N ALA A 474 -40.15 -27.22 -5.72
CA ALA A 474 -40.05 -28.12 -6.88
C ALA A 474 -40.92 -29.37 -6.67
N MET A 475 -40.93 -29.91 -5.45
CA MET A 475 -41.81 -31.05 -5.09
C MET A 475 -43.29 -30.66 -5.12
N LEU A 476 -43.63 -29.48 -4.63
CA LEU A 476 -45.01 -28.97 -4.67
C LEU A 476 -45.51 -28.83 -6.12
N LEU A 477 -44.67 -28.34 -7.02
CA LEU A 477 -45.02 -28.26 -8.45
C LEU A 477 -45.31 -29.66 -9.01
N ASN A 478 -44.49 -30.67 -8.67
CA ASN A 478 -44.73 -32.03 -9.13
C ASN A 478 -46.06 -32.63 -8.63
N GLU A 479 -46.37 -32.46 -7.35
CA GLU A 479 -47.66 -32.88 -6.79
C GLU A 479 -48.85 -32.13 -7.40
N PHE A 480 -48.72 -30.82 -7.58
CA PHE A 480 -49.73 -30.00 -8.26
C PHE A 480 -50.00 -30.52 -9.68
N LEU A 481 -48.96 -30.85 -10.44
CA LEU A 481 -49.11 -31.41 -11.80
C LEU A 481 -49.75 -32.81 -11.79
N LYS A 482 -49.47 -33.63 -10.75
CA LYS A 482 -50.16 -34.92 -10.56
C LYS A 482 -51.65 -34.74 -10.28
N GLU A 483 -52.00 -33.86 -9.36
CA GLU A 483 -53.39 -33.54 -9.04
C GLU A 483 -54.14 -32.90 -10.23
N HIS A 484 -53.47 -32.01 -10.99
CA HIS A 484 -54.06 -31.43 -12.19
C HIS A 484 -54.43 -32.51 -13.22
N ARG A 485 -53.54 -33.48 -13.46
CA ARG A 485 -53.83 -34.61 -14.36
C ARG A 485 -54.98 -35.48 -13.86
N LYS A 486 -55.11 -35.72 -12.54
CA LYS A 486 -56.26 -36.39 -11.95
C LYS A 486 -57.54 -35.64 -12.17
N VAL A 487 -57.56 -34.32 -11.99
CA VAL A 487 -58.70 -33.47 -12.24
C VAL A 487 -59.14 -33.50 -13.71
N GLU A 488 -58.18 -33.42 -14.66
CA GLU A 488 -58.49 -33.58 -16.10
C GLU A 488 -59.11 -34.93 -16.44
N ALA A 489 -58.55 -36.03 -15.89
CA ALA A 489 -59.12 -37.39 -16.06
C ALA A 489 -60.52 -37.53 -15.44
N LEU A 490 -60.72 -36.91 -14.27
CA LEU A 490 -62.05 -36.91 -13.63
C LEU A 490 -63.06 -36.11 -14.42
N GLN A 491 -62.68 -34.94 -14.99
CA GLN A 491 -63.53 -34.15 -15.86
C GLN A 491 -63.92 -34.92 -17.13
N ALA A 492 -62.97 -35.65 -17.75
CA ALA A 492 -63.28 -36.50 -18.88
C ALA A 492 -64.26 -37.62 -18.50
N THR A 493 -64.10 -38.27 -17.33
CA THR A 493 -65.00 -39.30 -16.82
C THR A 493 -66.37 -38.74 -16.55
N VAL A 494 -66.48 -37.53 -15.95
CA VAL A 494 -67.78 -36.86 -15.71
C VAL A 494 -68.48 -36.52 -17.04
N ALA A 495 -67.73 -36.03 -18.02
CA ALA A 495 -68.33 -35.79 -19.36
C ALA A 495 -68.86 -37.06 -20.02
N GLN A 496 -68.11 -38.15 -19.92
CA GLN A 496 -68.55 -39.47 -20.41
C GLN A 496 -69.82 -39.95 -19.67
N GLN A 497 -69.83 -39.82 -18.33
CA GLN A 497 -71.00 -40.20 -17.52
C GLN A 497 -72.24 -39.34 -17.86
N GLN A 498 -72.06 -38.06 -18.09
CA GLN A 498 -73.14 -37.15 -18.54
C GLN A 498 -73.73 -37.61 -19.89
N SER A 499 -72.84 -38.03 -20.84
CA SER A 499 -73.28 -38.58 -22.12
C SER A 499 -74.11 -39.85 -21.96
N ILE A 500 -73.62 -40.77 -21.10
CA ILE A 500 -74.33 -42.04 -20.77
C ILE A 500 -75.68 -41.71 -20.10
N ASN A 501 -75.73 -40.82 -19.17
CA ASN A 501 -76.99 -40.43 -18.48
C ASN A 501 -77.98 -39.79 -19.46
N ALA A 502 -77.50 -38.96 -20.41
CA ALA A 502 -78.36 -38.40 -21.46
C ALA A 502 -78.94 -39.48 -22.41
N GLU A 503 -78.14 -40.50 -22.76
CA GLU A 503 -78.60 -41.61 -23.54
C GLU A 503 -79.62 -42.52 -22.76
N GLN A 504 -79.34 -42.79 -21.48
CA GLN A 504 -80.28 -43.52 -20.60
C GLN A 504 -81.58 -42.71 -20.45
N GLN A 505 -81.54 -41.41 -20.33
CA GLN A 505 -82.74 -40.59 -20.22
C GLN A 505 -83.61 -40.69 -21.49
N LYS A 506 -83.00 -40.70 -22.68
CA LYS A 506 -83.72 -40.92 -23.96
C LYS A 506 -84.34 -42.31 -24.00
N GLN A 507 -83.62 -43.34 -23.52
CA GLN A 507 -84.16 -44.68 -23.46
C GLN A 507 -85.35 -44.82 -22.48
N ILE A 508 -85.27 -44.14 -21.31
CA ILE A 508 -86.37 -44.05 -20.34
C ILE A 508 -87.57 -43.32 -20.98
N GLU A 509 -87.36 -42.21 -21.68
CA GLU A 509 -88.44 -41.47 -22.38
C GLU A 509 -89.10 -42.37 -23.44
N ALA A 510 -88.28 -43.08 -24.26
CA ALA A 510 -88.80 -44.03 -25.25
C ALA A 510 -89.59 -45.20 -24.64
N LEU A 511 -89.08 -45.79 -23.53
CA LEU A 511 -89.77 -46.83 -22.79
C LEU A 511 -91.06 -46.30 -22.18
N THR A 512 -91.06 -45.14 -21.62
CA THR A 512 -92.22 -44.46 -21.03
C THR A 512 -93.31 -44.24 -22.08
N ALA A 513 -92.91 -43.75 -23.28
CA ALA A 513 -93.84 -43.61 -24.42
C ALA A 513 -94.42 -44.94 -24.86
N SER A 514 -93.58 -45.96 -24.97
CA SER A 514 -94.03 -47.32 -25.33
C SER A 514 -95.00 -47.95 -24.27
N LEU A 515 -94.70 -47.74 -22.97
CA LEU A 515 -95.61 -48.19 -21.90
C LEU A 515 -96.94 -47.39 -21.94
N LYS A 516 -96.94 -46.14 -22.23
CA LYS A 516 -98.15 -45.35 -22.41
C LYS A 516 -98.97 -45.80 -23.59
N GLU A 517 -98.34 -46.13 -24.68
CA GLU A 517 -99.01 -46.72 -25.88
C GLU A 517 -99.58 -48.08 -25.58
N GLN A 518 -98.84 -48.96 -24.94
CA GLN A 518 -99.36 -50.31 -24.46
C GLN A 518 -100.52 -50.13 -23.49
N GLY A 519 -100.41 -49.21 -22.54
CA GLY A 519 -101.53 -48.85 -21.62
C GLY A 519 -102.76 -48.40 -22.41
N SER A 520 -102.62 -47.58 -23.41
CA SER A 520 -103.76 -47.18 -24.29
C SER A 520 -104.31 -48.37 -25.12
N GLN A 521 -103.48 -49.24 -25.57
CA GLN A 521 -103.95 -50.49 -26.25
C GLN A 521 -104.67 -51.45 -25.33
N ILE A 522 -104.22 -51.58 -24.09
CA ILE A 522 -104.91 -52.38 -23.06
C ILE A 522 -106.22 -51.75 -22.71
N GLN A 523 -106.30 -50.41 -22.56
CA GLN A 523 -107.63 -49.71 -22.34
C GLN A 523 -108.55 -49.91 -23.50
N LYS A 524 -108.11 -49.86 -24.77
CA LYS A 524 -108.91 -50.11 -25.96
C LYS A 524 -109.35 -51.57 -25.99
N MET A 525 -108.52 -52.52 -25.60
CA MET A 525 -108.90 -53.93 -25.52
C MET A 525 -109.89 -54.19 -24.38
N SER A 526 -109.71 -53.61 -23.17
CA SER A 526 -110.62 -53.70 -22.05
C SER A 526 -111.97 -53.15 -22.41
N ALA A 527 -112.06 -51.99 -23.03
CA ALA A 527 -113.28 -51.37 -23.55
C ALA A 527 -113.97 -52.25 -24.60
N ARG A 528 -113.19 -52.96 -25.45
CA ARG A 528 -113.76 -53.95 -26.40
C ARG A 528 -114.25 -55.21 -25.73
N THR A 529 -113.64 -55.64 -24.63
CA THR A 529 -114.05 -56.80 -23.84
C THR A 529 -115.32 -56.52 -23.04
N GLU A 530 -115.56 -55.28 -22.57
CA GLU A 530 -116.79 -54.83 -21.88
C GLU A 530 -117.96 -54.77 -22.87
N MET A 531 -117.72 -54.36 -24.13
CA MET A 531 -118.79 -54.35 -25.15
C MET A 531 -119.24 -55.72 -25.60
N THR A 532 -118.49 -56.80 -25.31
CA THR A 532 -118.86 -58.20 -25.70
C THR A 532 -119.40 -59.05 -24.55
N ARG A 533 -119.65 -58.44 -23.41
CA ARG A 533 -120.35 -59.16 -22.30
C ARG A 533 -121.83 -59.30 -22.58
N PRO A 534 -122.42 -60.57 -22.70
CA PRO A 534 -123.87 -60.75 -22.79
C PRO A 534 -124.59 -60.36 -21.50
N ALA A 535 -125.71 -59.73 -21.67
CA ALA A 535 -126.55 -59.31 -20.56
C ALA A 535 -126.95 -60.51 -19.66
N PRO A 536 -127.01 -60.38 -18.34
CA PRO A 536 -127.48 -61.42 -17.43
C PRO A 536 -128.95 -61.75 -17.60
N LYS A 537 -129.28 -63.01 -17.84
CA LYS A 537 -130.70 -63.52 -17.80
C LYS A 537 -131.24 -63.45 -16.39
N VAL A 538 -132.29 -62.73 -16.20
CA VAL A 538 -133.10 -62.79 -15.01
C VAL A 538 -133.95 -64.08 -15.02
N VAL A 539 -133.85 -64.86 -13.99
CA VAL A 539 -134.79 -66.01 -13.76
C VAL A 539 -135.73 -65.55 -12.60
N VAL A 540 -136.95 -65.38 -12.93
CA VAL A 540 -138.06 -65.15 -12.01
C VAL A 540 -138.54 -66.53 -11.59
N ASN A 541 -138.55 -66.75 -10.31
CA ASN A 541 -139.35 -67.84 -9.71
C ASN A 541 -140.47 -67.21 -8.91
N GLU A 542 -141.66 -67.61 -9.26
CA GLU A 542 -142.90 -67.56 -8.51
C GLU A 542 -143.36 -68.96 -8.21
N PRO A 543 -144.20 -69.05 -7.31
CA PRO A 543 -144.50 -68.73 -5.89
C PRO A 543 -144.08 -69.71 -4.91
#